data_db9b7f08af64fc4fc47ec1a9aaeed6ab
#
_entry.id   db9b7f08af64fc4fc47ec1a9aaeed6ab
#
_cell.length_a   1.000
_cell.length_b   1.000
_cell.length_c   1.000
_cell.angle_alpha   90.00
_cell.angle_beta   90.00
_cell.angle_gamma   90.00
#
_symmetry.space_group_name_H-M   'P 1'
#
loop_
_entity.id
_entity.type
_entity.pdbx_description
1 polymer ?
#
loop_
_entity_poly.entity_id
_entity_poly.type
_entity_poly.pdbx_seq_one_letter_code
_entity_poly.pdbx_strand_id
1 'polypeptide(L)'
;MKTYLPESTILGILKLIEVYEFYDQPCLFSCQNLSGQAYIALWVDSSEVEDVWLYAPVSLERFDNIKNGKVDLKTVFTHSEDAFVFEVSIPCDDHKQAIVKALACKDLTEDQLPETNQFIQNKILI
;
A
#
# COMPACT_ATOMS: atom_id res chain seq x y z
N MET A 1 10.83 13.64 -9.89
CA MET A 1 11.24 12.49 -9.10
C MET A 1 10.04 11.67 -8.68
N LYS A 2 10.09 10.37 -8.88
CA LYS A 2 9.03 9.49 -8.41
C LYS A 2 8.93 9.50 -6.91
N THR A 3 7.71 9.40 -6.40
CA THR A 3 7.48 9.20 -4.98
C THR A 3 6.56 8.01 -4.77
N TYR A 4 6.74 7.30 -3.66
CA TYR A 4 5.86 6.21 -3.25
C TYR A 4 4.89 6.66 -2.15
N LEU A 5 5.04 7.88 -1.67
CA LEU A 5 4.13 8.50 -0.69
C LEU A 5 3.45 9.69 -1.37
N PRO A 6 2.32 9.46 -2.06
CA PRO A 6 1.68 10.55 -2.80
C PRO A 6 1.02 11.56 -1.85
N GLU A 7 0.99 12.82 -2.28
CA GLU A 7 0.18 13.82 -1.62
C GLU A 7 -1.23 13.77 -2.23
N SER A 8 -2.24 13.60 -1.40
CA SER A 8 -3.63 13.60 -1.84
C SER A 8 -4.54 14.05 -0.72
N THR A 9 -5.74 14.54 -1.09
CA THR A 9 -6.74 14.91 -0.09
C THR A 9 -7.41 13.67 0.49
N ILE A 10 -7.39 12.55 -0.23
CA ILE A 10 -8.03 11.31 0.21
C ILE A 10 -7.17 10.61 1.25
N LEU A 11 -5.88 10.42 0.96
CA LEU A 11 -4.98 9.71 1.88
C LEU A 11 -4.40 10.63 2.96
N GLY A 12 -4.31 11.92 2.68
CA GLY A 12 -3.68 12.89 3.55
C GLY A 12 -2.17 12.95 3.35
N ILE A 13 -1.49 13.62 4.27
CA ILE A 13 -0.02 13.69 4.25
C ILE A 13 0.51 12.44 4.92
N LEU A 14 1.27 11.64 4.17
CA LEU A 14 1.73 10.32 4.60
C LEU A 14 3.16 10.38 5.13
N LYS A 15 3.40 9.59 6.19
CA LYS A 15 4.71 9.40 6.77
C LYS A 15 5.02 7.90 6.78
N LEU A 16 6.19 7.53 6.29
CA LEU A 16 6.65 6.14 6.27
C LEU A 16 6.84 5.63 7.70
N ILE A 17 6.33 4.42 7.98
CA ILE A 17 6.53 3.75 9.26
C ILE A 17 7.64 2.70 9.13
N GLU A 18 7.41 1.66 8.32
CA GLU A 18 8.35 0.55 8.15
C GLU A 18 8.35 0.09 6.69
N VAL A 19 9.50 -0.39 6.22
CA VAL A 19 9.63 -1.00 4.89
C VAL A 19 9.88 -2.49 5.07
N TYR A 20 9.11 -3.31 4.35
CA TYR A 20 9.19 -4.78 4.43
C TYR A 20 9.84 -5.39 3.20
N GLU A 21 9.69 -4.78 2.05
CA GLU A 21 10.36 -5.18 0.81
C GLU A 21 10.85 -3.95 0.08
N PHE A 22 12.03 -4.06 -0.53
CA PHE A 22 12.69 -2.97 -1.23
C PHE A 22 13.27 -3.49 -2.55
N TYR A 23 12.97 -2.78 -3.65
CA TYR A 23 13.59 -2.99 -4.95
C TYR A 23 13.57 -1.65 -5.69
N ASP A 24 14.72 -0.98 -5.77
CA ASP A 24 14.87 0.39 -6.27
C ASP A 24 14.09 1.44 -5.47
N GLN A 25 13.05 1.02 -4.81
CA GLN A 25 12.22 1.83 -3.91
C GLN A 25 11.49 0.91 -2.95
N PRO A 26 10.91 1.42 -1.87
CA PRO A 26 10.06 0.59 -1.03
C PRO A 26 8.91 -0.01 -1.84
N CYS A 27 8.79 -1.34 -1.84
CA CYS A 27 7.77 -2.06 -2.63
C CYS A 27 6.62 -2.56 -1.78
N LEU A 28 6.88 -2.79 -0.50
CA LEU A 28 5.89 -3.17 0.49
C LEU A 28 6.25 -2.44 1.78
N PHE A 29 5.37 -1.59 2.24
CA PHE A 29 5.65 -0.76 3.41
C PHE A 29 4.38 -0.38 4.15
N SER A 30 4.54 0.15 5.36
CA SER A 30 3.47 0.78 6.11
C SER A 30 3.71 2.26 6.23
N CYS A 31 2.62 3.02 6.24
CA CYS A 31 2.66 4.46 6.43
C CYS A 31 1.43 4.91 7.21
N GLN A 32 1.43 6.17 7.63
CA GLN A 32 0.36 6.73 8.44
C GLN A 32 0.19 8.19 8.08
N ASN A 33 -1.04 8.68 8.06
CA ASN A 33 -1.28 10.10 7.83
C ASN A 33 -1.33 10.88 9.16
N LEU A 34 -1.46 12.19 9.07
CA LEU A 34 -1.45 13.06 10.25
C LEU A 34 -2.63 12.83 11.19
N SER A 35 -3.74 12.28 10.68
CA SER A 35 -4.91 11.99 11.52
C SER A 35 -4.83 10.61 12.18
N GLY A 36 -3.75 9.86 11.94
CA GLY A 36 -3.52 8.57 12.60
C GLY A 36 -3.96 7.36 11.81
N GLN A 37 -4.50 7.54 10.61
CA GLN A 37 -4.88 6.39 9.76
C GLN A 37 -3.64 5.72 9.18
N ALA A 38 -3.49 4.43 9.44
CA ALA A 38 -2.39 3.63 8.91
C ALA A 38 -2.81 2.90 7.64
N TYR A 39 -1.83 2.62 6.79
CA TYR A 39 -2.01 1.88 5.54
C TYR A 39 -0.87 0.89 5.34
N ILE A 40 -1.19 -0.24 4.72
CA ILE A 40 -0.20 -1.14 4.14
C ILE A 40 -0.21 -0.89 2.63
N ALA A 41 0.94 -0.59 2.07
CA ALA A 41 1.07 -0.24 0.65
C ALA A 41 1.90 -1.27 -0.09
N LEU A 42 1.43 -1.65 -1.28
CA LEU A 42 2.07 -2.64 -2.14
C LEU A 42 2.19 -2.09 -3.55
N TRP A 43 3.40 -2.15 -4.13
CA TRP A 43 3.67 -1.79 -5.53
C TRP A 43 3.21 -2.95 -6.41
N VAL A 44 2.19 -2.73 -7.24
CA VAL A 44 1.55 -3.81 -7.99
C VAL A 44 1.80 -3.74 -9.49
N ASP A 45 2.16 -2.58 -10.03
CA ASP A 45 2.39 -2.44 -11.46
C ASP A 45 3.28 -1.24 -11.75
N SER A 46 4.01 -1.31 -12.85
CA SER A 46 4.91 -0.25 -13.30
C SER A 46 4.93 -0.19 -14.82
N SER A 47 4.88 1.01 -15.36
CA SER A 47 4.99 1.25 -16.79
C SER A 47 5.90 2.45 -17.03
N GLU A 48 6.08 2.83 -18.30
CA GLU A 48 6.87 4.01 -18.64
C GLU A 48 6.21 5.31 -18.18
N VAL A 49 4.90 5.28 -17.94
CA VAL A 49 4.14 6.50 -17.63
C VAL A 49 3.74 6.59 -16.17
N GLU A 50 3.63 5.46 -15.45
CA GLU A 50 3.16 5.49 -14.07
C GLU A 50 3.55 4.24 -13.29
N ASP A 51 3.57 4.37 -11.97
CA ASP A 51 3.58 3.24 -11.03
C ASP A 51 2.19 3.14 -10.40
N VAL A 52 1.74 1.91 -10.15
CA VAL A 52 0.45 1.65 -9.51
C VAL A 52 0.67 0.93 -8.19
N TRP A 53 0.00 1.42 -7.17
CA TRP A 53 0.09 0.92 -5.80
C TRP A 53 -1.29 0.55 -5.28
N LEU A 54 -1.35 -0.40 -4.35
CA LEU A 54 -2.54 -0.64 -3.54
C LEU A 54 -2.24 -0.20 -2.11
N TYR A 55 -3.11 0.62 -1.56
CA TYR A 55 -3.04 1.10 -0.18
C TYR A 55 -4.23 0.55 0.58
N ALA A 56 -4.00 -0.37 1.50
CA ALA A 56 -5.06 -0.94 2.33
C ALA A 56 -5.12 -0.19 3.66
N PRO A 57 -6.24 0.45 3.98
CA PRO A 57 -6.40 1.09 5.30
C PRO A 57 -6.48 0.01 6.37
N VAL A 58 -5.79 0.22 7.49
CA VAL A 58 -5.76 -0.72 8.60
C VAL A 58 -5.91 0.00 9.93
N SER A 59 -6.63 -0.62 10.87
CA SER A 59 -6.66 -0.17 12.25
C SER A 59 -5.35 -0.54 12.94
N LEU A 60 -5.09 0.03 14.10
CA LEU A 60 -3.91 -0.31 14.89
C LEU A 60 -3.91 -1.79 15.30
N GLU A 61 -5.07 -2.33 15.64
CA GLU A 61 -5.20 -3.76 15.99
C GLU A 61 -4.90 -4.63 14.79
N ARG A 62 -5.46 -4.31 13.63
CA ARG A 62 -5.20 -5.04 12.39
C ARG A 62 -3.73 -4.98 12.02
N PHE A 63 -3.11 -3.80 12.17
CA PHE A 63 -1.70 -3.61 11.89
C PHE A 63 -0.84 -4.53 12.75
N ASP A 64 -1.12 -4.61 14.06
CA ASP A 64 -0.40 -5.51 14.95
C ASP A 64 -0.56 -6.98 14.54
N ASN A 65 -1.75 -7.39 14.14
CA ASN A 65 -1.99 -8.75 13.66
C ASN A 65 -1.23 -9.06 12.38
N ILE A 66 -1.13 -8.09 11.48
CA ILE A 66 -0.33 -8.24 10.25
C ILE A 66 1.14 -8.41 10.59
N LYS A 67 1.67 -7.57 11.48
CA LYS A 67 3.08 -7.61 11.87
C LYS A 67 3.44 -8.91 12.61
N ASN A 68 2.49 -9.47 13.33
CA ASN A 68 2.69 -10.71 14.10
C ASN A 68 2.43 -11.99 13.29
N GLY A 69 2.20 -11.84 11.99
CA GLY A 69 2.00 -12.99 11.11
C GLY A 69 0.65 -13.68 11.25
N LYS A 70 -0.33 -13.01 11.81
CA LYS A 70 -1.69 -13.55 11.98
C LYS A 70 -2.57 -13.34 10.76
N VAL A 71 -2.19 -12.45 9.86
CA VAL A 71 -2.92 -12.11 8.64
C VAL A 71 -1.93 -12.13 7.50
N ASP A 72 -2.18 -12.93 6.46
CA ASP A 72 -1.30 -12.95 5.30
C ASP A 72 -1.55 -11.72 4.40
N LEU A 73 -0.58 -11.43 3.53
CA LEU A 73 -0.63 -10.23 2.69
C LEU A 73 -1.81 -10.24 1.73
N LYS A 74 -2.14 -11.40 1.17
CA LYS A 74 -3.30 -11.50 0.28
C LYS A 74 -4.58 -11.08 0.99
N THR A 75 -4.75 -11.52 2.24
CA THR A 75 -5.92 -11.19 3.05
C THR A 75 -5.97 -9.70 3.39
N VAL A 76 -4.82 -9.05 3.60
CA VAL A 76 -4.76 -7.60 3.85
C VAL A 76 -5.48 -6.82 2.75
N PHE A 77 -5.28 -7.23 1.49
CA PHE A 77 -5.85 -6.51 0.35
C PHE A 77 -7.21 -7.05 -0.09
N THR A 78 -7.47 -8.35 0.04
CA THR A 78 -8.73 -8.95 -0.40
C THR A 78 -9.83 -8.85 0.64
N HIS A 79 -9.46 -8.74 1.92
CA HIS A 79 -10.39 -8.67 3.05
C HIS A 79 -10.02 -7.50 3.95
N SER A 80 -9.84 -6.32 3.35
CA SER A 80 -9.60 -5.10 4.09
C SER A 80 -10.78 -4.84 5.04
N GLU A 81 -10.50 -4.23 6.20
CA GLU A 81 -11.53 -3.98 7.21
C GLU A 81 -12.70 -3.16 6.68
N ASP A 82 -12.44 -2.28 5.72
CA ASP A 82 -13.45 -1.40 5.13
C ASP A 82 -14.03 -1.95 3.82
N ALA A 83 -13.66 -3.18 3.44
CA ALA A 83 -14.09 -3.86 2.21
C ALA A 83 -13.62 -3.16 0.92
N PHE A 84 -12.69 -2.22 1.01
CA PHE A 84 -12.07 -1.57 -0.13
C PHE A 84 -10.61 -1.24 0.16
N VAL A 85 -9.85 -1.00 -0.91
CA VAL A 85 -8.50 -0.47 -0.85
C VAL A 85 -8.42 0.75 -1.76
N PHE A 86 -7.34 1.52 -1.67
CA PHE A 86 -7.11 2.61 -2.60
C PHE A 86 -6.13 2.16 -3.67
N GLU A 87 -6.53 2.33 -4.92
CA GLU A 87 -5.61 2.19 -6.05
C GLU A 87 -4.98 3.56 -6.30
N VAL A 88 -3.67 3.61 -6.25
CA VAL A 88 -2.91 4.85 -6.37
C VAL A 88 -2.03 4.77 -7.59
N SER A 89 -2.26 5.64 -8.57
CA SER A 89 -1.43 5.76 -9.75
C SER A 89 -0.53 6.98 -9.59
N ILE A 90 0.78 6.75 -9.57
CA ILE A 90 1.75 7.83 -9.42
C ILE A 90 2.47 8.02 -10.75
N PRO A 91 2.22 9.15 -11.45
CA PRO A 91 2.85 9.39 -12.74
C PRO A 91 4.37 9.51 -12.63
N CYS A 92 5.07 9.05 -13.66
CA CYS A 92 6.51 9.26 -13.76
C CYS A 92 6.86 10.70 -14.09
N ASP A 93 5.89 11.48 -14.57
CA ASP A 93 6.06 12.90 -14.89
C ASP A 93 5.78 13.73 -13.62
N ASP A 94 6.79 14.45 -13.15
CA ASP A 94 6.69 15.28 -11.92
C ASP A 94 5.64 16.39 -12.04
N HIS A 95 5.19 16.74 -13.24
CA HIS A 95 4.18 17.77 -13.44
C HIS A 95 2.75 17.26 -13.29
N LYS A 96 2.55 15.97 -13.19
CA LYS A 96 1.24 15.35 -13.03
C LYS A 96 1.05 14.87 -11.59
N GLN A 97 -0.20 14.98 -11.11
CA GLN A 97 -0.53 14.57 -9.76
C GLN A 97 -0.91 13.09 -9.71
N ALA A 98 -0.67 12.47 -8.56
CA ALA A 98 -1.13 11.12 -8.30
C ALA A 98 -2.66 11.07 -8.32
N ILE A 99 -3.19 9.94 -8.80
CA ILE A 99 -4.62 9.68 -8.84
C ILE A 99 -4.93 8.59 -7.82
N VAL A 100 -5.82 8.90 -6.87
CA VAL A 100 -6.23 7.98 -5.82
C VAL A 100 -7.72 7.68 -5.99
N LYS A 101 -8.06 6.39 -6.08
CA LYS A 101 -9.46 5.98 -6.16
C LYS A 101 -9.72 4.78 -5.27
N ALA A 102 -10.92 4.72 -4.69
CA ALA A 102 -11.35 3.56 -3.91
C ALA A 102 -11.70 2.42 -4.87
N LEU A 103 -11.25 1.22 -4.53
CA LEU A 103 -11.47 0.01 -5.31
C LEU A 103 -12.00 -1.06 -4.36
N ALA A 104 -13.20 -1.61 -4.66
CA ALA A 104 -13.76 -2.66 -3.83
C ALA A 104 -12.85 -3.89 -3.86
N CYS A 105 -12.66 -4.54 -2.72
CA CYS A 105 -11.79 -5.71 -2.63
C CYS A 105 -12.18 -6.81 -3.62
N LYS A 106 -13.49 -6.98 -3.87
CA LYS A 106 -14.00 -7.95 -4.83
C LYS A 106 -13.58 -7.70 -6.28
N ASP A 107 -13.14 -6.48 -6.60
CA ASP A 107 -12.74 -6.09 -7.95
C ASP A 107 -11.23 -6.19 -8.18
N LEU A 108 -10.47 -6.63 -7.18
CA LEU A 108 -9.03 -6.85 -7.31
C LEU A 108 -8.76 -8.07 -8.19
N THR A 109 -7.71 -7.99 -9.01
CA THR A 109 -7.30 -9.10 -9.87
C THR A 109 -6.20 -9.93 -9.21
N GLU A 110 -6.20 -11.24 -9.44
CA GLU A 110 -5.25 -12.16 -8.81
C GLU A 110 -3.79 -11.83 -9.13
N ASP A 111 -3.51 -11.35 -10.34
CA ASP A 111 -2.15 -11.05 -10.77
C ASP A 111 -1.55 -9.83 -10.09
N GLN A 112 -2.37 -9.00 -9.43
CA GLN A 112 -1.90 -7.86 -8.64
C GLN A 112 -1.63 -8.23 -7.19
N LEU A 113 -2.06 -9.41 -6.74
CA LEU A 113 -2.08 -9.78 -5.33
C LEU A 113 -0.91 -10.70 -4.97
N PRO A 114 -0.43 -10.63 -3.72
CA PRO A 114 0.51 -11.62 -3.21
C PRO A 114 -0.12 -13.02 -3.21
N GLU A 115 0.72 -14.04 -3.21
CA GLU A 115 0.25 -15.41 -3.07
C GLU A 115 -0.27 -15.65 -1.66
N THR A 116 -1.08 -16.71 -1.52
CA THR A 116 -1.58 -17.14 -0.21
C THR A 116 -0.42 -17.53 0.70
N ASN A 117 -0.56 -17.26 1.99
CA ASN A 117 0.44 -17.60 3.02
C ASN A 117 1.76 -16.80 2.93
N GLN A 118 1.74 -15.65 2.28
CA GLN A 118 2.85 -14.70 2.38
C GLN A 118 2.57 -13.71 3.49
N PHE A 119 3.55 -13.53 4.38
CA PHE A 119 3.42 -12.67 5.57
C PHE A 119 4.53 -11.63 5.57
N ILE A 120 4.29 -10.54 6.29
CA ILE A 120 5.36 -9.60 6.60
C ILE A 120 6.34 -10.32 7.52
N GLN A 121 7.60 -10.40 7.11
CA GLN A 121 8.61 -11.13 7.88
C GLN A 121 9.50 -10.20 8.68
N ASN A 122 10.34 -9.45 8.02
CA ASN A 122 11.30 -8.57 8.67
C ASN A 122 11.25 -7.20 8.04
N LYS A 123 11.34 -6.16 8.86
CA LYS A 123 11.47 -4.82 8.33
C LYS A 123 12.89 -4.59 7.82
N ILE A 124 13.01 -3.79 6.79
CA ILE A 124 14.28 -3.40 6.21
C ILE A 124 14.68 -2.05 6.79
N LEU A 125 15.90 -1.96 7.29
CA LEU A 125 16.48 -0.71 7.77
C LEU A 125 17.07 0.04 6.59
N ILE A 126 16.62 1.26 6.39
CA ILE A 126 17.12 2.15 5.34
C ILE A 126 17.63 3.44 5.95
#